data_0ada2fb57de788e3af7898c1e30c708e
#
_entry.id   0ada2fb57de788e3af7898c1e30c708e
#
_cell.length_a   1.000
_cell.length_b   1.000
_cell.length_c   1.000
_cell.angle_alpha   90.00
_cell.angle_beta   90.00
_cell.angle_gamma   90.00
#
_symmetry.space_group_name_H-M   'P 1'
#
loop_
_entity.id
_entity.type
_entity.pdbx_description
1 polymer ?
#
loop_
_entity_poly.entity_id
_entity_poly.type
_entity_poly.pdbx_seq_one_letter_code
_entity_poly.pdbx_strand_id
1 'polypeptide(L)'
;SIKTGLLFMTKSQQIGLSERMKMIENTQTGVGLVEIMVALLLLAVAVLGFVALQVRAIAASEEAGQNVQAMNLARDLSERMRMNREGLLSYKASSGTPTACDGEQYCNSADMARFEYAQIEERAEQQGMRINVVDCQGVNNTFKRKCVYVAWGKTQANDASETSSSSDASSDESTACTNGTSYEPNAQCVIMEVYNYE
;
A
#
# COMPACT_ATOMS: atom_id res chain seq x y z
N SER A 1 26.60 -48.86 -47.38
CA SER A 1 26.06 -49.83 -46.40
C SER A 1 25.07 -49.26 -45.39
N ILE A 2 24.52 -48.05 -45.62
CA ILE A 2 23.60 -47.37 -44.69
C ILE A 2 22.16 -47.27 -45.26
N LYS A 3 21.96 -47.59 -46.52
CA LYS A 3 20.64 -47.48 -47.21
C LYS A 3 19.69 -48.67 -46.97
N THR A 4 20.16 -49.81 -46.51
CA THR A 4 19.35 -51.03 -46.36
C THR A 4 18.67 -51.11 -44.94
N GLY A 5 19.14 -50.39 -43.94
CA GLY A 5 18.57 -50.40 -42.60
C GLY A 5 17.33 -49.50 -42.43
N LEU A 6 17.14 -48.50 -43.30
CA LEU A 6 16.07 -47.51 -43.17
C LEU A 6 14.73 -47.98 -43.77
N LEU A 7 14.77 -48.97 -44.66
CA LEU A 7 13.56 -49.49 -45.32
C LEU A 7 12.84 -50.61 -44.53
N PHE A 8 13.49 -51.18 -43.53
CA PHE A 8 12.87 -52.24 -42.71
C PHE A 8 12.12 -51.70 -41.48
N MET A 9 12.44 -50.48 -41.04
CA MET A 9 11.77 -49.85 -39.89
C MET A 9 10.41 -49.21 -40.22
N THR A 10 10.17 -48.87 -41.47
CA THR A 10 8.93 -48.18 -41.88
C THR A 10 7.73 -49.10 -42.06
N LYS A 11 7.95 -50.39 -42.30
CA LYS A 11 6.87 -51.33 -42.56
C LYS A 11 6.27 -51.95 -41.28
N SER A 12 7.03 -52.00 -40.21
CA SER A 12 6.55 -52.46 -38.90
C SER A 12 5.75 -51.45 -38.13
N GLN A 13 6.02 -50.15 -38.36
CA GLN A 13 5.29 -49.05 -37.67
C GLN A 13 3.91 -48.76 -38.30
N GLN A 14 3.73 -49.02 -39.61
CA GLN A 14 2.43 -48.78 -40.24
C GLN A 14 1.35 -49.79 -39.84
N ILE A 15 1.71 -51.02 -39.47
CA ILE A 15 0.72 -52.04 -39.05
C ILE A 15 0.19 -51.74 -37.64
N GLY A 16 1.02 -51.16 -36.77
CA GLY A 16 0.60 -50.80 -35.39
C GLY A 16 -0.28 -49.55 -35.32
N LEU A 17 -0.15 -48.59 -36.28
CA LEU A 17 -1.00 -47.38 -36.32
C LEU A 17 -2.40 -47.67 -36.86
N SER A 18 -2.53 -48.62 -37.80
CA SER A 18 -3.84 -48.96 -38.36
C SER A 18 -4.73 -49.70 -37.36
N GLU A 19 -4.15 -50.54 -36.49
CA GLU A 19 -4.92 -51.21 -35.42
C GLU A 19 -5.27 -50.29 -34.29
N ARG A 20 -4.42 -49.32 -33.97
CA ARG A 20 -4.74 -48.33 -32.88
C ARG A 20 -5.81 -47.34 -33.36
N MET A 21 -5.90 -46.99 -34.63
CA MET A 21 -6.96 -46.11 -35.13
C MET A 21 -8.33 -46.81 -35.15
N LYS A 22 -8.39 -48.11 -35.22
CA LYS A 22 -9.64 -48.87 -35.24
C LYS A 22 -10.27 -49.05 -33.84
N MET A 23 -9.51 -48.81 -32.78
CA MET A 23 -10.01 -48.88 -31.39
C MET A 23 -10.54 -47.54 -30.86
N ILE A 24 -10.34 -46.44 -31.60
CA ILE A 24 -10.82 -45.11 -31.19
C ILE A 24 -12.22 -44.80 -31.75
N GLU A 25 -12.72 -45.63 -32.66
CA GLU A 25 -13.91 -45.30 -33.49
C GLU A 25 -15.25 -45.78 -32.85
N ASN A 26 -15.30 -46.21 -31.62
CA ASN A 26 -16.57 -46.75 -31.14
C ASN A 26 -16.98 -46.43 -29.69
N THR A 27 -16.70 -45.19 -29.25
CA THR A 27 -17.34 -44.65 -28.04
C THR A 27 -17.75 -43.22 -28.22
N GLN A 28 -18.56 -42.90 -29.22
CA GLN A 28 -19.40 -41.72 -29.15
C GLN A 28 -20.59 -42.03 -28.24
N THR A 29 -20.32 -42.07 -26.95
CA THR A 29 -21.38 -41.87 -25.96
C THR A 29 -21.79 -40.40 -26.04
N GLY A 30 -23.00 -40.13 -26.50
CA GLY A 30 -23.56 -38.78 -26.51
C GLY A 30 -23.47 -38.20 -25.16
N VAL A 31 -22.79 -37.04 -25.04
CA VAL A 31 -22.64 -36.28 -23.80
C VAL A 31 -24.06 -36.01 -23.27
N GLY A 32 -24.41 -36.51 -22.11
CA GLY A 32 -25.72 -36.32 -21.53
C GLY A 32 -25.99 -34.84 -21.26
N LEU A 33 -27.19 -34.36 -21.53
CA LEU A 33 -27.60 -32.97 -21.26
C LEU A 33 -27.27 -32.56 -19.81
N VAL A 34 -27.42 -33.48 -18.87
CA VAL A 34 -27.09 -33.29 -17.45
C VAL A 34 -25.59 -33.06 -17.25
N GLU A 35 -24.73 -33.78 -17.97
CA GLU A 35 -23.27 -33.63 -17.87
C GLU A 35 -22.81 -32.24 -18.29
N ILE A 36 -23.39 -31.69 -19.37
CA ILE A 36 -23.11 -30.31 -19.80
C ILE A 36 -23.63 -29.32 -18.75
N MET A 37 -24.80 -29.52 -18.17
CA MET A 37 -25.33 -28.63 -17.15
C MET A 37 -24.43 -28.61 -15.89
N VAL A 38 -23.96 -29.79 -15.45
CA VAL A 38 -23.02 -29.90 -14.31
C VAL A 38 -21.67 -29.26 -14.63
N ALA A 39 -21.15 -29.48 -15.84
CA ALA A 39 -19.90 -28.87 -16.28
C ALA A 39 -19.98 -27.34 -16.29
N LEU A 40 -21.07 -26.77 -16.81
CA LEU A 40 -21.29 -25.31 -16.80
C LEU A 40 -21.45 -24.76 -15.39
N LEU A 41 -22.13 -25.49 -14.49
CA LEU A 41 -22.27 -25.09 -13.09
C LEU A 41 -20.90 -25.07 -12.38
N LEU A 42 -20.08 -26.09 -12.56
CA LEU A 42 -18.72 -26.14 -12.00
C LEU A 42 -17.84 -25.02 -12.58
N LEU A 43 -17.94 -24.76 -13.88
CA LEU A 43 -17.24 -23.65 -14.52
C LEU A 43 -17.66 -22.31 -13.90
N ALA A 44 -18.96 -22.08 -13.71
CA ALA A 44 -19.46 -20.85 -13.12
C ALA A 44 -18.92 -20.61 -11.69
N VAL A 45 -18.93 -21.65 -10.85
CA VAL A 45 -18.37 -21.58 -9.49
C VAL A 45 -16.87 -21.33 -9.51
N ALA A 46 -16.14 -21.96 -10.42
CA ALA A 46 -14.69 -21.76 -10.59
C ALA A 46 -14.36 -20.31 -10.98
N VAL A 47 -15.11 -19.72 -11.94
CA VAL A 47 -14.93 -18.34 -12.37
C VAL A 47 -15.25 -17.36 -11.23
N LEU A 48 -16.34 -17.57 -10.50
CA LEU A 48 -16.69 -16.75 -9.33
C LEU A 48 -15.61 -16.78 -8.25
N GLY A 49 -15.08 -17.96 -7.96
CA GLY A 49 -13.96 -18.12 -7.00
C GLY A 49 -12.71 -17.38 -7.45
N PHE A 50 -12.38 -17.45 -8.73
CA PHE A 50 -11.22 -16.74 -9.29
C PHE A 50 -11.38 -15.22 -9.21
N VAL A 51 -12.55 -14.69 -9.57
CA VAL A 51 -12.84 -13.24 -9.47
C VAL A 51 -12.75 -12.75 -8.03
N ALA A 52 -13.27 -13.52 -7.07
CA ALA A 52 -13.17 -13.15 -5.65
C ALA A 52 -11.72 -13.03 -5.16
N LEU A 53 -10.82 -13.90 -5.62
CA LEU A 53 -9.38 -13.81 -5.31
C LEU A 53 -8.74 -12.59 -5.97
N GLN A 54 -9.09 -12.26 -7.20
CA GLN A 54 -8.58 -11.08 -7.90
C GLN A 54 -8.95 -9.78 -7.17
N VAL A 55 -10.19 -9.64 -6.71
CA VAL A 55 -10.65 -8.46 -5.96
C VAL A 55 -9.84 -8.30 -4.66
N ARG A 56 -9.60 -9.38 -3.93
CA ARG A 56 -8.76 -9.34 -2.72
C ARG A 56 -7.31 -8.98 -3.02
N ALA A 57 -6.75 -9.49 -4.11
CA ALA A 57 -5.38 -9.17 -4.52
C ALA A 57 -5.22 -7.68 -4.88
N ILE A 58 -6.20 -7.10 -5.57
CA ILE A 58 -6.20 -5.66 -5.90
C ILE A 58 -6.28 -4.82 -4.62
N ALA A 59 -7.21 -5.12 -3.69
CA ALA A 59 -7.33 -4.40 -2.43
C ALA A 59 -6.04 -4.43 -1.60
N ALA A 60 -5.37 -5.59 -1.51
CA ALA A 60 -4.09 -5.71 -0.83
C ALA A 60 -2.97 -4.90 -1.53
N SER A 61 -2.98 -4.83 -2.86
CA SER A 61 -2.03 -4.04 -3.64
C SER A 61 -2.23 -2.54 -3.44
N GLU A 62 -3.48 -2.07 -3.35
CA GLU A 62 -3.79 -0.67 -3.06
C GLU A 62 -3.33 -0.26 -1.67
N GLU A 63 -3.59 -1.07 -0.65
CA GLU A 63 -3.12 -0.83 0.71
C GLU A 63 -1.59 -0.78 0.80
N ALA A 64 -0.90 -1.72 0.14
CA ALA A 64 0.55 -1.70 0.05
C ALA A 64 1.07 -0.43 -0.65
N GLY A 65 0.40 0.02 -1.70
CA GLY A 65 0.72 1.27 -2.41
C GLY A 65 0.61 2.50 -1.50
N GLN A 66 -0.46 2.61 -0.72
CA GLN A 66 -0.66 3.70 0.24
C GLN A 66 0.41 3.70 1.33
N ASN A 67 0.77 2.53 1.86
CA ASN A 67 1.86 2.41 2.83
C ASN A 67 3.20 2.93 2.29
N VAL A 68 3.54 2.59 1.05
CA VAL A 68 4.78 3.06 0.40
C VAL A 68 4.75 4.58 0.20
N GLN A 69 3.63 5.15 -0.23
CA GLN A 69 3.48 6.59 -0.40
C GLN A 69 3.59 7.33 0.92
N ALA A 70 2.91 6.85 1.97
CA ALA A 70 2.99 7.41 3.31
C ALA A 70 4.41 7.37 3.88
N MET A 71 5.11 6.25 3.69
CA MET A 71 6.51 6.10 4.10
C MET A 71 7.44 7.08 3.37
N ASN A 72 7.20 7.34 2.09
CA ASN A 72 7.99 8.31 1.31
C ASN A 72 7.75 9.73 1.81
N LEU A 73 6.49 10.12 2.09
CA LEU A 73 6.17 11.43 2.66
C LEU A 73 6.80 11.62 4.05
N ALA A 74 6.68 10.61 4.91
CA ALA A 74 7.26 10.64 6.26
C ALA A 74 8.80 10.77 6.19
N ARG A 75 9.43 10.04 5.27
CA ARG A 75 10.88 10.12 5.06
C ARG A 75 11.32 11.47 4.52
N ASP A 76 10.65 12.01 3.50
CA ASP A 76 10.96 13.33 2.92
C ASP A 76 10.91 14.40 4.02
N LEU A 77 9.82 14.44 4.81
CA LEU A 77 9.70 15.41 5.90
C LEU A 77 10.77 15.18 6.98
N SER A 78 11.03 13.94 7.37
CA SER A 78 12.03 13.63 8.40
C SER A 78 13.43 14.05 8.00
N GLU A 79 13.82 13.89 6.73
CA GLU A 79 15.12 14.36 6.22
C GLU A 79 15.22 15.88 6.22
N ARG A 80 14.15 16.59 5.82
CA ARG A 80 14.10 18.07 5.90
C ARG A 80 14.25 18.56 7.34
N MET A 81 13.54 17.92 8.29
CA MET A 81 13.67 18.23 9.72
C MET A 81 15.09 17.99 10.25
N ARG A 82 15.79 16.97 9.78
CA ARG A 82 17.19 16.71 10.13
C ARG A 82 18.15 17.76 9.58
N MET A 83 17.87 18.29 8.41
CA MET A 83 18.67 19.34 7.79
C MET A 83 18.46 20.69 8.48
N ASN A 84 17.26 20.98 8.99
CA ASN A 84 16.87 22.24 9.61
C ASN A 84 16.57 22.06 11.12
N ARG A 85 17.58 21.72 11.91
CA ARG A 85 17.44 21.42 13.34
C ARG A 85 16.95 22.61 14.18
N GLU A 86 17.39 23.82 13.85
CA GLU A 86 16.97 25.04 14.55
C GLU A 86 15.47 25.34 14.33
N GLY A 87 14.92 24.97 13.17
CA GLY A 87 13.50 25.11 12.86
C GLY A 87 12.62 23.97 13.38
N LEU A 88 13.13 22.98 14.09
CA LEU A 88 12.44 21.75 14.46
C LEU A 88 11.07 21.97 15.13
N LEU A 89 10.93 22.97 15.98
CA LEU A 89 9.69 23.32 16.67
C LEU A 89 8.65 24.00 15.77
N SER A 90 9.04 24.41 14.57
CA SER A 90 8.20 25.12 13.63
C SER A 90 7.61 24.23 12.53
N TYR A 91 8.00 22.95 12.48
CA TYR A 91 7.38 21.93 11.59
C TYR A 91 6.00 21.54 12.12
N LYS A 92 5.00 22.34 11.79
CA LYS A 92 3.60 22.15 12.18
C LYS A 92 2.69 22.92 11.23
N ALA A 93 1.42 22.51 11.15
CA ALA A 93 0.40 23.26 10.45
C ALA A 93 0.36 24.72 10.92
N SER A 94 0.30 25.64 9.99
CA SER A 94 0.28 27.09 10.24
C SER A 94 -1.07 27.65 9.77
N SER A 95 -1.67 28.50 10.60
CA SER A 95 -2.85 29.28 10.21
C SER A 95 -2.42 30.45 9.32
N GLY A 96 -2.19 30.20 8.03
CA GLY A 96 -1.83 31.21 7.05
C GLY A 96 -0.90 30.69 5.98
N THR A 97 -0.77 31.43 4.88
CA THR A 97 0.16 31.08 3.80
C THR A 97 1.59 31.24 4.30
N PRO A 98 2.42 30.20 4.31
CA PRO A 98 3.81 30.34 4.72
C PRO A 98 4.57 31.25 3.76
N THR A 99 5.58 31.97 4.26
CA THR A 99 6.49 32.77 3.44
C THR A 99 7.15 31.86 2.40
N ALA A 100 7.15 32.27 1.14
CA ALA A 100 7.82 31.51 0.10
C ALA A 100 9.34 31.52 0.32
N CYS A 101 9.92 30.32 0.44
CA CYS A 101 11.35 30.12 0.65
C CYS A 101 11.95 29.41 -0.59
N ASP A 102 11.69 29.98 -1.77
CA ASP A 102 12.03 29.41 -3.07
C ASP A 102 13.40 29.86 -3.62
N GLY A 103 14.16 30.57 -2.78
CA GLY A 103 15.49 31.08 -3.12
C GLY A 103 15.52 32.54 -3.56
N GLU A 104 14.39 33.19 -3.80
CA GLU A 104 14.31 34.63 -4.05
C GLU A 104 14.30 35.45 -2.76
N GLN A 105 13.80 34.86 -1.67
CA GLN A 105 13.78 35.45 -0.34
C GLN A 105 14.64 34.69 0.65
N TYR A 106 15.34 35.43 1.51
CA TYR A 106 16.06 34.83 2.64
C TYR A 106 15.06 34.42 3.73
N CYS A 107 15.04 33.12 4.04
CA CYS A 107 14.23 32.55 5.11
C CYS A 107 15.09 32.20 6.32
N ASN A 108 14.60 32.50 7.50
CA ASN A 108 15.17 31.94 8.72
C ASN A 108 14.74 30.47 8.90
N SER A 109 15.37 29.76 9.85
CA SER A 109 15.10 28.32 10.09
C SER A 109 13.63 28.02 10.38
N ALA A 110 12.92 28.92 11.08
CA ALA A 110 11.51 28.73 11.40
C ALA A 110 10.59 28.92 10.19
N ASP A 111 10.86 29.91 9.35
CA ASP A 111 10.07 30.15 8.14
C ASP A 111 10.32 29.05 7.11
N MET A 112 11.56 28.58 6.95
CA MET A 112 11.89 27.43 6.13
C MET A 112 11.14 26.19 6.60
N ALA A 113 11.09 25.93 7.89
CA ALA A 113 10.37 24.78 8.45
C ALA A 113 8.87 24.81 8.14
N ARG A 114 8.22 25.99 8.27
CA ARG A 114 6.80 26.15 7.92
C ARG A 114 6.54 25.97 6.43
N PHE A 115 7.43 26.48 5.60
CA PHE A 115 7.33 26.36 4.14
C PHE A 115 7.48 24.89 3.70
N GLU A 116 8.50 24.20 4.22
CA GLU A 116 8.74 22.79 3.92
C GLU A 116 7.59 21.89 4.41
N TYR A 117 7.06 22.17 5.60
CA TYR A 117 5.89 21.45 6.14
C TYR A 117 4.68 21.61 5.22
N ALA A 118 4.36 22.85 4.84
CA ALA A 118 3.22 23.14 3.97
C ALA A 118 3.33 22.48 2.59
N GLN A 119 4.54 22.40 2.01
CA GLN A 119 4.76 21.68 0.75
C GLN A 119 4.47 20.18 0.86
N ILE A 120 4.86 19.56 1.99
CA ILE A 120 4.62 18.14 2.20
C ILE A 120 3.15 17.90 2.57
N GLU A 121 2.53 18.78 3.35
CA GLU A 121 1.11 18.73 3.69
C GLU A 121 0.24 18.80 2.42
N GLU A 122 0.48 19.76 1.53
CA GLU A 122 -0.21 19.87 0.24
C GLU A 122 -0.05 18.59 -0.60
N ARG A 123 1.16 18.03 -0.65
CA ARG A 123 1.42 16.78 -1.38
C ARG A 123 0.70 15.59 -0.74
N ALA A 124 0.63 15.54 0.58
CA ALA A 124 -0.11 14.51 1.30
C ALA A 124 -1.61 14.61 1.01
N GLU A 125 -2.18 15.81 1.06
CA GLU A 125 -3.59 16.06 0.73
C GLU A 125 -3.94 15.66 -0.70
N GLN A 126 -3.07 15.96 -1.69
CA GLN A 126 -3.25 15.53 -3.09
C GLN A 126 -3.31 14.01 -3.24
N GLN A 127 -2.70 13.26 -2.30
CA GLN A 127 -2.72 11.81 -2.26
C GLN A 127 -3.81 11.24 -1.32
N GLY A 128 -4.68 12.10 -0.77
CA GLY A 128 -5.71 11.71 0.18
C GLY A 128 -5.18 11.32 1.55
N MET A 129 -3.99 11.82 1.91
CA MET A 129 -3.31 11.55 3.18
C MET A 129 -3.29 12.81 4.06
N ARG A 130 -3.12 12.60 5.36
CA ARG A 130 -2.95 13.65 6.36
C ARG A 130 -1.60 13.47 7.02
N ILE A 131 -0.95 14.59 7.32
CA ILE A 131 0.36 14.60 7.98
C ILE A 131 0.30 15.45 9.26
N ASN A 132 1.04 15.05 10.27
CA ASN A 132 1.21 15.82 11.49
C ASN A 132 2.58 15.55 12.11
N VAL A 133 3.11 16.53 12.84
CA VAL A 133 4.38 16.42 13.56
C VAL A 133 4.14 16.75 15.03
N VAL A 134 4.28 15.77 15.88
CA VAL A 134 4.04 15.88 17.32
C VAL A 134 5.25 15.37 18.12
N ASP A 135 5.23 15.57 19.42
CA ASP A 135 6.21 14.97 20.32
C ASP A 135 5.95 13.47 20.42
N CYS A 136 7.02 12.65 20.32
CA CYS A 136 6.86 11.20 20.39
C CYS A 136 6.36 10.77 21.78
N GLN A 137 5.40 9.89 21.81
CA GLN A 137 4.85 9.33 23.05
C GLN A 137 5.83 8.37 23.73
N GLY A 138 5.69 8.20 25.05
CA GLY A 138 6.45 7.22 25.83
C GLY A 138 7.92 7.58 26.10
N VAL A 139 8.31 8.84 25.89
CA VAL A 139 9.68 9.30 26.11
C VAL A 139 9.72 10.32 27.25
N ASN A 140 10.67 10.13 28.16
CA ASN A 140 11.02 11.19 29.10
C ASN A 140 11.54 12.40 28.33
N ASN A 141 11.13 13.61 28.72
CA ASN A 141 11.44 14.90 28.07
C ASN A 141 12.94 15.23 27.89
N THR A 142 13.84 14.31 28.22
CA THR A 142 15.30 14.49 28.11
C THR A 142 15.76 14.49 26.65
N PHE A 143 15.05 13.79 25.77
CA PHE A 143 15.37 13.77 24.34
C PHE A 143 14.19 14.36 23.57
N LYS A 144 14.39 15.52 22.96
CA LYS A 144 13.39 16.17 22.10
C LYS A 144 13.23 15.37 20.80
N ARG A 145 12.41 14.31 20.86
CA ARG A 145 12.07 13.50 19.67
C ARG A 145 10.76 13.99 19.10
N LYS A 146 10.75 14.19 17.78
CA LYS A 146 9.53 14.48 17.03
C LYS A 146 9.11 13.25 16.25
N CYS A 147 7.81 13.00 16.22
CA CYS A 147 7.19 11.94 15.46
C CYS A 147 6.39 12.54 14.31
N VAL A 148 6.73 12.11 13.10
CA VAL A 148 6.01 12.43 11.86
C VAL A 148 4.95 11.35 11.67
N TYR A 149 3.69 11.72 11.77
CA TYR A 149 2.53 10.87 11.52
C TYR A 149 2.05 11.12 10.09
N VAL A 150 1.85 10.07 9.33
CA VAL A 150 1.18 10.12 8.03
C VAL A 150 0.04 9.11 8.05
N ALA A 151 -1.20 9.56 7.87
CA ALA A 151 -2.40 8.74 7.95
C ALA A 151 -3.26 8.89 6.70
N TRP A 152 -4.02 7.85 6.38
CA TRP A 152 -4.97 7.86 5.25
C TRP A 152 -6.29 7.20 5.64
N GLY A 153 -7.26 7.25 4.72
CA GLY A 153 -8.58 6.69 4.96
C GLY A 153 -9.31 7.41 6.09
N LYS A 154 -9.81 6.65 7.05
CA LYS A 154 -10.52 7.16 8.24
C LYS A 154 -9.60 7.47 9.42
N THR A 155 -8.30 7.21 9.31
CA THR A 155 -7.35 7.42 10.40
C THR A 155 -6.88 8.87 10.45
N GLN A 156 -6.79 9.44 11.65
CA GLN A 156 -6.23 10.76 11.91
C GLN A 156 -4.72 10.64 12.19
N ALA A 157 -3.95 11.64 11.74
CA ALA A 157 -2.50 11.70 11.98
C ALA A 157 -2.18 12.24 13.38
N ASN A 158 -2.69 11.57 14.42
CA ASN A 158 -2.53 11.99 15.83
C ASN A 158 -2.49 10.78 16.76
N ASP A 159 -2.17 11.06 18.01
CA ASP A 159 -2.34 10.15 19.14
C ASP A 159 -3.67 10.42 19.85
N ALA A 160 -4.36 9.37 20.29
CA ALA A 160 -5.64 9.49 20.98
C ALA A 160 -5.55 10.27 22.31
N SER A 161 -4.39 10.23 22.97
CA SER A 161 -4.16 10.96 24.21
C SER A 161 -4.06 12.48 24.02
N GLU A 162 -3.75 12.96 22.81
CA GLU A 162 -3.66 14.40 22.49
C GLU A 162 -5.03 15.01 22.15
N THR A 163 -6.02 14.19 21.79
CA THR A 163 -7.35 14.64 21.36
C THR A 163 -8.19 15.21 22.50
N SER A 164 -7.74 15.12 23.74
CA SER A 164 -8.46 15.64 24.91
C SER A 164 -8.58 17.17 24.97
N SER A 165 -7.98 17.91 24.04
CA SER A 165 -7.93 19.37 24.02
C SER A 165 -8.68 20.04 22.87
N SER A 166 -9.15 19.30 21.88
CA SER A 166 -9.92 19.86 20.74
C SER A 166 -11.35 19.31 20.77
N SER A 167 -12.29 20.18 21.12
CA SER A 167 -13.74 19.92 21.22
C SER A 167 -14.46 19.80 19.87
N ASP A 168 -13.76 19.48 18.79
CA ASP A 168 -14.35 19.19 17.51
C ASP A 168 -14.48 17.67 17.31
N ALA A 169 -15.17 17.02 18.22
CA ALA A 169 -15.72 15.69 18.01
C ALA A 169 -16.92 15.80 17.04
N SER A 170 -16.68 16.06 15.78
CA SER A 170 -17.62 15.70 14.74
C SER A 170 -17.71 14.16 14.73
N SER A 171 -18.88 13.66 14.96
CA SER A 171 -19.29 12.27 15.16
C SER A 171 -19.12 11.39 13.89
N ASP A 172 -18.05 11.53 13.19
CA ASP A 172 -17.63 10.60 12.15
C ASP A 172 -16.53 9.72 12.74
N GLU A 173 -16.69 8.43 12.64
CA GLU A 173 -15.93 7.31 13.23
C GLU A 173 -14.44 7.33 12.80
N SER A 174 -13.75 8.45 13.08
CA SER A 174 -12.33 8.62 12.76
C SER A 174 -11.48 8.08 13.91
N THR A 175 -10.61 7.14 13.59
CA THR A 175 -9.70 6.48 14.54
C THR A 175 -8.38 7.25 14.59
N ALA A 176 -7.84 7.50 15.79
CA ALA A 176 -6.47 8.00 15.91
C ALA A 176 -5.46 6.97 15.38
N CYS A 177 -4.26 7.41 15.02
CA CYS A 177 -3.20 6.51 14.58
C CYS A 177 -2.68 5.64 15.73
N THR A 178 -2.45 6.26 16.90
CA THR A 178 -1.94 5.59 18.09
C THR A 178 -2.76 5.95 19.33
N ASN A 179 -2.58 5.13 20.37
CA ASN A 179 -3.00 5.41 21.72
C ASN A 179 -1.79 5.17 22.64
N GLY A 180 -1.07 6.23 22.95
CA GLY A 180 0.22 6.17 23.63
C GLY A 180 1.29 5.52 22.74
N THR A 181 1.82 4.37 23.15
CA THR A 181 2.90 3.67 22.43
C THR A 181 2.42 2.57 21.49
N SER A 182 1.11 2.36 21.36
CA SER A 182 0.52 1.30 20.54
C SER A 182 -0.29 1.88 19.40
N TYR A 183 -0.25 1.21 18.23
CA TYR A 183 -1.16 1.51 17.14
C TYR A 183 -2.60 1.14 17.52
N GLU A 184 -3.55 2.00 17.13
CA GLU A 184 -4.96 1.65 17.24
C GLU A 184 -5.34 0.51 16.27
N PRO A 185 -6.26 -0.38 16.66
CA PRO A 185 -6.74 -1.43 15.77
C PRO A 185 -7.29 -0.86 14.46
N ASN A 186 -6.86 -1.42 13.35
CA ASN A 186 -7.23 -0.98 11.99
C ASN A 186 -6.77 0.45 11.61
N ALA A 187 -5.85 1.06 12.36
CA ALA A 187 -5.27 2.34 11.99
C ALA A 187 -4.47 2.22 10.69
N GLN A 188 -4.76 3.11 9.75
CA GLN A 188 -4.08 3.23 8.47
C GLN A 188 -3.11 4.40 8.53
N CYS A 189 -1.94 4.17 9.10
CA CYS A 189 -0.94 5.21 9.29
C CYS A 189 0.48 4.65 9.40
N VAL A 190 1.44 5.56 9.21
CA VAL A 190 2.88 5.33 9.38
C VAL A 190 3.43 6.40 10.30
N ILE A 191 4.36 6.03 11.16
CA ILE A 191 5.05 6.94 12.07
C ILE A 191 6.56 6.83 11.83
N MET A 192 7.22 7.99 11.77
CA MET A 192 8.67 8.08 11.67
C MET A 192 9.21 9.01 12.76
N GLU A 193 10.18 8.51 13.52
CA GLU A 193 10.83 9.29 14.57
C GLU A 193 12.01 10.09 14.03
N VAL A 194 12.10 11.35 14.45
CA VAL A 194 13.22 12.25 14.19
C VAL A 194 13.89 12.60 15.51
N TYR A 195 15.16 12.24 15.59
CA TYR A 195 15.98 12.53 16.76
C TYR A 195 16.72 13.86 16.57
N ASN A 196 16.69 14.71 17.61
CA ASN A 196 17.55 15.86 17.69
C ASN A 196 18.66 15.56 18.72
N TYR A 197 19.87 15.35 18.23
CA TYR A 197 21.06 15.27 19.06
C TYR A 197 21.61 16.70 19.20
N GLU A 198 21.42 17.30 20.38
CA GLU A 198 22.17 18.50 20.80
C GLU A 198 23.53 18.11 21.32
#